data_65c027bdddd2d3eb9a04f9a6d5b25824
#
_entry.id   65c027bdddd2d3eb9a04f9a6d5b25824
#
_cell.length_a   1.000
_cell.length_b   1.000
_cell.length_c   1.000
_cell.angle_alpha   90.00
_cell.angle_beta   90.00
_cell.angle_gamma   90.00
#
_symmetry.space_group_name_H-M   'P 1'
#
loop_
_entity.id
_entity.type
_entity.pdbx_description
1 polymer ?
#
loop_
_entity_poly.entity_id
_entity_poly.type
_entity_poly.pdbx_seq_one_letter_code
_entity_poly.pdbx_strand_id
1 'polypeptide(L)'
;MNVICGTTDSNAAFLAAQVKENEGLTVLGTTIVVKKIIKKTFSYPGITMHRVNGNWICGGSSNAGCGVLSRFFSDLEIKELSQQINPRKQTTLNYLPLNSIGERFPTNDPYLKPIIKPRPVSDALFLHGLLEGLANIELKGWQKLKTLSGYFPKKIITIGGGSKNPQWKSIREKTLKIPIINSNKSTSFGSALIALHANF
;
A
#
# COMPACT_ATOMS: atom_id res chain seq x y z
N MET A 1 -21.38 28.25 13.17
CA MET A 1 -20.19 27.50 12.79
C MET A 1 -20.67 26.28 12.01
N ASN A 2 -20.22 26.12 10.76
CA ASN A 2 -20.61 24.98 9.93
C ASN A 2 -19.73 23.77 10.27
N VAL A 3 -20.34 22.60 10.45
CA VAL A 3 -19.64 21.33 10.72
C VAL A 3 -19.71 20.47 9.47
N ILE A 4 -18.55 20.00 9.01
CA ILE A 4 -18.41 19.18 7.81
C ILE A 4 -18.04 17.77 8.23
N CYS A 5 -18.79 16.76 7.73
CA CYS A 5 -18.45 15.37 7.95
C CYS A 5 -17.10 15.02 7.29
N GLY A 6 -16.21 14.44 8.06
CA GLY A 6 -14.93 13.91 7.60
C GLY A 6 -15.05 12.56 6.89
N THR A 7 -13.92 11.93 6.65
CA THR A 7 -13.81 10.60 6.08
C THR A 7 -12.69 9.80 6.75
N THR A 8 -12.49 8.54 6.38
CA THR A 8 -11.39 7.74 6.89
C THR A 8 -10.05 8.20 6.32
N ASP A 9 -8.94 7.97 7.04
CA ASP A 9 -7.58 8.35 6.64
C ASP A 9 -7.24 7.88 5.22
N SER A 10 -7.62 6.66 4.89
CA SER A 10 -7.33 6.08 3.57
C SER A 10 -8.19 6.68 2.44
N ASN A 11 -9.37 7.22 2.74
CA ASN A 11 -10.18 7.99 1.77
C ASN A 11 -9.64 9.41 1.63
N ALA A 12 -9.23 10.04 2.74
CA ALA A 12 -8.54 11.33 2.71
C ALA A 12 -7.24 11.24 1.90
N ALA A 13 -6.44 10.17 2.09
CA ALA A 13 -5.27 9.89 1.27
C ALA A 13 -5.60 9.76 -0.22
N PHE A 14 -6.73 9.11 -0.55
CA PHE A 14 -7.18 8.98 -1.94
C PHE A 14 -7.50 10.34 -2.57
N LEU A 15 -8.19 11.20 -1.85
CA LEU A 15 -8.47 12.58 -2.29
C LEU A 15 -7.20 13.40 -2.43
N ALA A 16 -6.30 13.31 -1.44
CA ALA A 16 -5.02 14.02 -1.47
C ALA A 16 -4.17 13.62 -2.68
N ALA A 17 -4.17 12.34 -3.04
CA ALA A 17 -3.43 11.82 -4.18
C ALA A 17 -4.01 12.26 -5.54
N GLN A 18 -5.26 12.74 -5.58
CA GLN A 18 -5.95 13.14 -6.81
C GLN A 18 -5.89 12.03 -7.88
N VAL A 19 -6.15 10.81 -7.47
CA VAL A 19 -6.10 9.60 -8.32
C VAL A 19 -7.12 9.72 -9.46
N LYS A 20 -6.65 9.51 -10.69
CA LYS A 20 -7.48 9.53 -11.89
C LYS A 20 -7.96 8.13 -12.26
N GLU A 21 -8.89 8.06 -13.21
CA GLU A 21 -9.23 6.77 -13.84
C GLU A 21 -7.98 6.09 -14.38
N ASN A 22 -7.92 4.77 -14.28
CA ASN A 22 -6.76 3.94 -14.65
C ASN A 22 -5.49 4.13 -13.80
N GLU A 23 -5.54 4.95 -12.76
CA GLU A 23 -4.48 5.04 -11.76
C GLU A 23 -4.88 4.29 -10.48
N GLY A 24 -3.89 3.97 -9.65
CA GLY A 24 -4.09 3.38 -8.34
C GLY A 24 -3.43 4.20 -7.24
N LEU A 25 -3.93 4.07 -6.02
CA LEU A 25 -3.28 4.55 -4.81
C LEU A 25 -2.78 3.36 -4.00
N THR A 26 -1.51 3.39 -3.61
CA THR A 26 -1.01 2.56 -2.50
C THR A 26 -0.65 3.46 -1.33
N VAL A 27 -1.23 3.19 -0.17
CA VAL A 27 -0.79 3.80 1.10
C VAL A 27 0.15 2.83 1.80
N LEU A 28 1.41 3.26 2.01
CA LEU A 28 2.43 2.52 2.74
C LEU A 28 2.54 3.06 4.16
N GLY A 29 1.62 2.63 5.00
CA GLY A 29 1.58 2.90 6.44
C GLY A 29 1.96 1.65 7.26
N THR A 30 1.48 1.57 8.50
CA THR A 30 1.57 0.36 9.33
C THR A 30 1.07 -0.86 8.55
N THR A 31 0.04 -0.66 7.72
CA THR A 31 -0.51 -1.63 6.76
C THR A 31 -0.38 -1.11 5.34
N ILE A 32 -0.44 -2.02 4.36
CA ILE A 32 -0.55 -1.68 2.94
C ILE A 32 -2.02 -1.58 2.58
N VAL A 33 -2.43 -0.42 2.05
CA VAL A 33 -3.78 -0.22 1.53
C VAL A 33 -3.68 0.09 0.04
N VAL A 34 -4.47 -0.60 -0.78
CA VAL A 34 -4.58 -0.33 -2.22
C VAL A 34 -5.99 0.15 -2.55
N LYS A 35 -6.10 1.20 -3.37
CA LYS A 35 -7.39 1.77 -3.78
C LYS A 35 -7.37 2.22 -5.23
N LYS A 36 -8.54 2.13 -5.90
CA LYS A 36 -8.74 2.62 -7.27
C LYS A 36 -10.19 3.01 -7.51
N ILE A 37 -10.43 3.82 -8.53
CA ILE A 37 -11.78 4.12 -9.04
C ILE A 37 -12.34 2.89 -9.75
N ILE A 38 -13.64 2.65 -9.62
CA ILE A 38 -14.39 1.61 -10.31
C ILE A 38 -15.68 2.16 -10.91
N LYS A 39 -16.16 1.52 -11.99
CA LYS A 39 -17.42 1.92 -12.64
C LYS A 39 -18.63 1.15 -12.10
N LYS A 40 -18.44 -0.11 -11.69
CA LYS A 40 -19.49 -0.98 -11.16
C LYS A 40 -19.09 -1.48 -9.77
N THR A 41 -20.03 -1.46 -8.86
CA THR A 41 -19.84 -1.99 -7.50
C THR A 41 -19.94 -3.52 -7.51
N PHE A 42 -19.27 -4.15 -6.57
CA PHE A 42 -19.31 -5.59 -6.30
C PHE A 42 -19.12 -5.82 -4.79
N SER A 43 -19.45 -7.00 -4.31
CA SER A 43 -19.16 -7.40 -2.92
C SER A 43 -18.11 -8.51 -2.93
N TYR A 44 -17.07 -8.37 -2.14
CA TYR A 44 -16.04 -9.39 -1.98
C TYR A 44 -15.39 -9.29 -0.59
N PRO A 45 -15.16 -10.43 0.12
CA PRO A 45 -14.51 -10.42 1.42
C PRO A 45 -13.15 -9.71 1.39
N GLY A 46 -12.88 -8.86 2.39
CA GLY A 46 -11.64 -8.10 2.50
C GLY A 46 -11.54 -6.87 1.60
N ILE A 47 -12.56 -6.59 0.78
CA ILE A 47 -12.63 -5.38 -0.06
C ILE A 47 -13.72 -4.46 0.47
N THR A 48 -13.38 -3.20 0.58
CA THR A 48 -14.30 -2.11 0.94
C THR A 48 -14.60 -1.26 -0.28
N MET A 49 -15.81 -0.72 -0.33
CA MET A 49 -16.22 0.23 -1.34
C MET A 49 -16.73 1.50 -0.68
N HIS A 50 -16.34 2.62 -1.26
CA HIS A 50 -16.75 3.93 -0.78
C HIS A 50 -17.15 4.81 -1.97
N ARG A 51 -18.08 5.73 -1.75
CA ARG A 51 -18.36 6.80 -2.70
C ARG A 51 -17.61 8.05 -2.24
N VAL A 52 -16.70 8.54 -3.08
CA VAL A 52 -15.85 9.68 -2.76
C VAL A 52 -15.85 10.61 -3.96
N ASN A 53 -16.26 11.86 -3.73
CA ASN A 53 -16.34 12.89 -4.75
C ASN A 53 -17.04 12.40 -6.05
N GLY A 54 -18.22 11.80 -5.88
CA GLY A 54 -19.04 11.30 -6.99
C GLY A 54 -18.59 9.96 -7.60
N ASN A 55 -17.37 9.51 -7.33
CA ASN A 55 -16.81 8.26 -7.85
C ASN A 55 -16.95 7.10 -6.86
N TRP A 56 -17.19 5.90 -7.39
CA TRP A 56 -17.00 4.69 -6.62
C TRP A 56 -15.53 4.32 -6.56
N ILE A 57 -15.02 4.09 -5.37
CA ILE A 57 -13.67 3.57 -5.14
C ILE A 57 -13.75 2.21 -4.44
N CYS A 58 -12.92 1.28 -4.87
CA CYS A 58 -12.72 0.03 -4.16
C CYS A 58 -11.30 -0.06 -3.64
N GLY A 59 -11.11 -0.84 -2.59
CA GLY A 59 -9.77 -1.10 -2.05
C GLY A 59 -9.77 -2.18 -1.01
N GLY A 60 -8.58 -2.63 -0.69
CA GLY A 60 -8.33 -3.59 0.38
C GLY A 60 -7.13 -3.18 1.21
N SER A 61 -7.11 -3.65 2.45
CA SER A 61 -6.04 -3.40 3.42
C SER A 61 -5.46 -4.72 3.90
N SER A 62 -4.17 -4.90 3.66
CA SER A 62 -3.41 -6.04 4.15
C SER A 62 -2.99 -5.85 5.60
N ASN A 63 -2.76 -6.94 6.32
CA ASN A 63 -2.11 -6.93 7.63
C ASN A 63 -0.57 -6.77 7.53
N ALA A 64 -0.02 -6.72 6.32
CA ALA A 64 1.37 -6.42 6.05
C ALA A 64 1.60 -4.92 5.81
N GLY A 65 2.79 -4.43 6.10
CA GLY A 65 3.18 -3.04 5.87
C GLY A 65 4.42 -2.63 6.64
N CYS A 66 4.61 -1.33 6.84
CA CYS A 66 5.76 -0.81 7.59
C CYS A 66 5.79 -1.31 9.05
N GLY A 67 4.63 -1.66 9.63
CA GLY A 67 4.56 -2.22 10.97
C GLY A 67 5.36 -3.51 11.15
N VAL A 68 5.54 -4.31 10.08
CA VAL A 68 6.43 -5.47 10.12
C VAL A 68 7.88 -5.06 10.23
N LEU A 69 8.29 -4.02 9.50
CA LEU A 69 9.66 -3.51 9.49
C LEU A 69 10.04 -2.97 10.88
N SER A 70 9.14 -2.21 11.50
CA SER A 70 9.33 -1.60 12.83
C SER A 70 9.46 -2.63 13.97
N ARG A 71 9.15 -3.90 13.74
CA ARG A 71 9.41 -4.98 14.69
C ARG A 71 10.88 -5.39 14.76
N PHE A 72 11.65 -5.08 13.73
CA PHE A 72 13.03 -5.52 13.57
C PHE A 72 14.01 -4.36 13.55
N PHE A 73 13.57 -3.20 13.09
CA PHE A 73 14.45 -2.06 12.81
C PHE A 73 13.75 -0.74 13.19
N SER A 74 14.51 0.19 13.71
CA SER A 74 14.14 1.60 13.83
C SER A 74 14.09 2.27 12.45
N ASP A 75 13.47 3.43 12.35
CA ASP A 75 13.42 4.21 11.10
C ASP A 75 14.83 4.59 10.59
N LEU A 76 15.77 4.84 11.50
CA LEU A 76 17.15 5.15 11.16
C LEU A 76 17.84 3.92 10.56
N GLU A 77 17.76 2.77 11.22
CA GLU A 77 18.30 1.51 10.71
C GLU A 77 17.71 1.14 9.35
N ILE A 78 16.41 1.28 9.17
CA ILE A 78 15.76 1.05 7.85
C ILE A 78 16.40 1.95 6.79
N LYS A 79 16.64 3.22 7.10
CA LYS A 79 17.25 4.17 6.16
C LYS A 79 18.70 3.76 5.81
N GLU A 80 19.51 3.43 6.80
CA GLU A 80 20.92 3.05 6.63
C GLU A 80 21.07 1.70 5.90
N LEU A 81 20.30 0.68 6.33
CA LEU A 81 20.32 -0.64 5.71
C LEU A 81 19.82 -0.60 4.28
N SER A 82 18.81 0.24 3.99
CA SER A 82 18.30 0.40 2.62
C SER A 82 19.36 0.90 1.64
N GLN A 83 20.31 1.74 2.08
CA GLN A 83 21.40 2.20 1.22
C GLN A 83 22.34 1.07 0.77
N GLN A 84 22.39 -0.03 1.50
CA GLN A 84 23.19 -1.22 1.20
C GLN A 84 22.46 -2.19 0.26
N ILE A 85 21.17 -1.96 -0.01
CA ILE A 85 20.34 -2.83 -0.88
C ILE A 85 20.57 -2.46 -2.34
N ASN A 86 20.86 -3.47 -3.17
CA ASN A 86 20.77 -3.32 -4.62
C ASN A 86 19.37 -3.77 -5.10
N PRO A 87 18.44 -2.85 -5.40
CA PRO A 87 17.07 -3.20 -5.75
C PRO A 87 16.94 -3.93 -7.11
N ARG A 88 18.03 -3.93 -7.92
CA ARG A 88 18.07 -4.66 -9.19
C ARG A 88 18.33 -6.15 -9.00
N LYS A 89 18.96 -6.56 -7.91
CA LYS A 89 19.15 -7.96 -7.56
C LYS A 89 17.91 -8.45 -6.81
N GLN A 90 17.50 -9.67 -7.07
CA GLN A 90 16.44 -10.35 -6.34
C GLN A 90 17.06 -11.24 -5.27
N THR A 91 16.46 -11.27 -4.10
CA THR A 91 16.84 -12.23 -3.07
C THR A 91 16.22 -13.60 -3.36
N THR A 92 16.74 -14.64 -2.72
CA THR A 92 16.12 -15.98 -2.72
C THR A 92 15.13 -16.16 -1.57
N LEU A 93 14.87 -15.09 -0.81
CA LEU A 93 14.04 -15.10 0.38
C LEU A 93 12.57 -14.95 -0.01
N ASN A 94 11.79 -16.01 0.18
CA ASN A 94 10.36 -16.02 -0.16
C ASN A 94 9.53 -15.67 1.08
N TYR A 95 9.62 -14.41 1.54
CA TYR A 95 8.91 -13.97 2.74
C TYR A 95 7.44 -13.62 2.47
N LEU A 96 6.63 -13.93 3.48
CA LEU A 96 5.27 -13.42 3.65
C LEU A 96 5.22 -12.61 4.96
N PRO A 97 5.63 -11.34 4.93
CA PRO A 97 5.82 -10.53 6.13
C PRO A 97 4.50 -9.93 6.60
N LEU A 98 3.73 -10.72 7.37
CA LEU A 98 2.52 -10.26 8.04
C LEU A 98 2.84 -9.76 9.45
N ASN A 99 2.09 -8.77 9.94
CA ASN A 99 2.22 -8.26 11.32
C ASN A 99 1.81 -9.30 12.37
N SER A 100 0.82 -10.13 12.05
CA SER A 100 0.26 -11.17 12.91
C SER A 100 -0.27 -12.32 12.07
N ILE A 101 -0.73 -13.38 12.71
CA ILE A 101 -1.50 -14.43 12.05
C ILE A 101 -2.81 -13.86 11.53
N GLY A 102 -3.20 -14.29 10.35
CA GLY A 102 -4.40 -13.87 9.63
C GLY A 102 -4.15 -12.74 8.64
N GLU A 103 -4.79 -12.86 7.50
CA GLU A 103 -4.81 -11.86 6.44
C GLU A 103 -6.24 -11.69 5.93
N ARG A 104 -6.64 -10.46 5.73
CA ARG A 104 -7.98 -10.11 5.20
C ARG A 104 -7.95 -9.76 3.72
N PHE A 105 -6.82 -9.29 3.22
CA PHE A 105 -6.60 -8.89 1.84
C PHE A 105 -5.10 -8.87 1.52
N PRO A 106 -4.65 -9.38 0.38
CA PRO A 106 -5.39 -9.91 -0.77
C PRO A 106 -5.93 -11.34 -0.60
N THR A 107 -5.50 -12.02 0.43
CA THR A 107 -5.93 -13.38 0.78
C THR A 107 -6.81 -13.30 2.02
N ASN A 108 -8.06 -13.70 1.92
CA ASN A 108 -8.94 -13.74 3.08
C ASN A 108 -8.77 -15.08 3.80
N ASP A 109 -7.79 -15.15 4.71
CA ASP A 109 -7.45 -16.35 5.49
C ASP A 109 -7.09 -15.93 6.93
N PRO A 110 -7.97 -16.19 7.92
CA PRO A 110 -7.72 -15.82 9.30
C PRO A 110 -6.59 -16.63 9.98
N TYR A 111 -6.14 -17.71 9.36
CA TYR A 111 -5.09 -18.59 9.89
C TYR A 111 -3.75 -18.45 9.16
N LEU A 112 -3.66 -17.60 8.15
CA LEU A 112 -2.45 -17.40 7.36
C LEU A 112 -1.28 -16.95 8.25
N LYS A 113 -0.24 -17.77 8.31
CA LYS A 113 0.93 -17.48 9.16
C LYS A 113 1.96 -16.65 8.40
N PRO A 114 2.64 -15.71 9.09
CA PRO A 114 3.78 -15.01 8.52
C PRO A 114 4.94 -15.99 8.22
N ILE A 115 5.66 -15.74 7.12
CA ILE A 115 6.86 -16.46 6.74
C ILE A 115 8.00 -15.46 6.65
N ILE A 116 8.91 -15.48 7.62
CA ILE A 116 10.04 -14.55 7.73
C ILE A 116 11.35 -15.30 8.04
N LYS A 117 11.40 -16.58 7.67
CA LYS A 117 12.57 -17.44 7.81
C LYS A 117 12.99 -17.98 6.45
N PRO A 118 14.27 -18.30 6.25
CA PRO A 118 15.39 -18.15 7.19
C PRO A 118 15.75 -16.67 7.41
N ARG A 119 16.27 -16.31 8.61
CA ARG A 119 16.87 -15.00 8.85
C ARG A 119 18.34 -15.05 8.47
N PRO A 120 18.78 -14.31 7.45
CA PRO A 120 20.20 -14.20 7.10
C PRO A 120 20.98 -13.44 8.15
N VAL A 121 22.30 -13.62 8.19
CA VAL A 121 23.21 -12.89 9.10
C VAL A 121 23.22 -11.39 8.75
N SER A 122 23.15 -11.05 7.47
CA SER A 122 23.10 -9.67 7.00
C SER A 122 21.71 -9.06 7.21
N ASP A 123 21.63 -8.04 8.04
CA ASP A 123 20.38 -7.28 8.26
C ASP A 123 19.93 -6.56 7.00
N ALA A 124 20.83 -6.07 6.15
CA ALA A 124 20.47 -5.47 4.87
C ALA A 124 19.82 -6.48 3.93
N LEU A 125 20.32 -7.73 3.90
CA LEU A 125 19.70 -8.81 3.11
C LEU A 125 18.35 -9.22 3.70
N PHE A 126 18.21 -9.25 5.03
CA PHE A 126 16.94 -9.53 5.69
C PHE A 126 15.90 -8.45 5.37
N LEU A 127 16.28 -7.17 5.50
CA LEU A 127 15.42 -6.05 5.11
C LEU A 127 15.02 -6.13 3.63
N HIS A 128 15.97 -6.45 2.74
CA HIS A 128 15.69 -6.61 1.31
C HIS A 128 14.61 -7.66 1.06
N GLY A 129 14.73 -8.85 1.66
CA GLY A 129 13.70 -9.89 1.56
C GLY A 129 12.34 -9.47 2.10
N LEU A 130 12.30 -8.72 3.22
CA LEU A 130 11.06 -8.16 3.75
C LEU A 130 10.42 -7.18 2.77
N LEU A 131 11.20 -6.26 2.17
CA LEU A 131 10.70 -5.29 1.19
C LEU A 131 10.18 -5.97 -0.09
N GLU A 132 10.84 -7.03 -0.56
CA GLU A 132 10.35 -7.86 -1.68
C GLU A 132 9.04 -8.58 -1.33
N GLY A 133 8.96 -9.18 -0.14
CA GLY A 133 7.74 -9.83 0.35
C GLY A 133 6.56 -8.86 0.42
N LEU A 134 6.77 -7.65 0.95
CA LEU A 134 5.77 -6.59 0.99
C LEU A 134 5.34 -6.15 -0.42
N ALA A 135 6.28 -6.02 -1.36
CA ALA A 135 5.98 -5.70 -2.76
C ALA A 135 5.17 -6.79 -3.44
N ASN A 136 5.44 -8.07 -3.13
CA ASN A 136 4.67 -9.21 -3.64
C ASN A 136 3.24 -9.24 -3.08
N ILE A 137 3.04 -8.88 -1.81
CA ILE A 137 1.69 -8.74 -1.22
C ILE A 137 0.93 -7.63 -1.93
N GLU A 138 1.57 -6.49 -2.16
CA GLU A 138 0.98 -5.38 -2.91
C GLU A 138 0.58 -5.81 -4.34
N LEU A 139 1.47 -6.50 -5.06
CA LEU A 139 1.17 -7.04 -6.40
C LEU A 139 -0.05 -7.96 -6.38
N LYS A 140 -0.13 -8.90 -5.42
CA LYS A 140 -1.30 -9.77 -5.26
C LYS A 140 -2.57 -8.97 -5.00
N GLY A 141 -2.48 -7.89 -4.21
CA GLY A 141 -3.60 -6.96 -3.99
C GLY A 141 -4.10 -6.32 -5.27
N TRP A 142 -3.20 -5.80 -6.08
CA TRP A 142 -3.53 -5.22 -7.38
C TRP A 142 -4.08 -6.24 -8.37
N GLN A 143 -3.54 -7.46 -8.39
CA GLN A 143 -4.05 -8.57 -9.20
C GLN A 143 -5.47 -8.96 -8.78
N LYS A 144 -5.74 -9.03 -7.47
CA LYS A 144 -7.10 -9.29 -6.95
C LYS A 144 -8.08 -8.21 -7.42
N LEU A 145 -7.72 -6.93 -7.29
CA LEU A 145 -8.55 -5.83 -7.76
C LEU A 145 -8.74 -5.86 -9.29
N LYS A 146 -7.71 -6.25 -10.06
CA LYS A 146 -7.83 -6.46 -11.51
C LYS A 146 -8.88 -7.53 -11.83
N THR A 147 -8.82 -8.68 -11.20
CA THR A 147 -9.77 -9.79 -11.42
C THR A 147 -11.20 -9.34 -11.17
N LEU A 148 -11.45 -8.53 -10.14
CA LEU A 148 -12.78 -8.11 -9.73
C LEU A 148 -13.32 -6.90 -10.50
N SER A 149 -12.46 -6.03 -10.99
CA SER A 149 -12.84 -4.76 -11.63
C SER A 149 -12.43 -4.64 -13.10
N GLY A 150 -11.79 -5.65 -13.67
CA GLY A 150 -11.49 -5.76 -15.09
C GLY A 150 -10.18 -5.13 -15.54
N TYR A 151 -9.49 -4.26 -14.74
CA TYR A 151 -8.26 -3.61 -15.17
C TYR A 151 -7.21 -3.47 -14.07
N PHE A 152 -5.94 -3.50 -14.47
CA PHE A 152 -4.78 -3.16 -13.65
C PHE A 152 -4.43 -1.67 -13.81
N PRO A 153 -4.04 -0.94 -12.76
CA PRO A 153 -3.68 0.47 -12.92
C PRO A 153 -2.47 0.63 -13.84
N LYS A 154 -2.47 1.68 -14.64
CA LYS A 154 -1.32 2.03 -15.51
C LYS A 154 -0.18 2.71 -14.73
N LYS A 155 -0.50 3.27 -13.57
CA LYS A 155 0.42 3.98 -12.68
C LYS A 155 -0.12 3.91 -11.24
N ILE A 156 0.79 3.83 -10.27
CA ILE A 156 0.44 3.88 -8.85
C ILE A 156 0.99 5.16 -8.24
N ILE A 157 0.11 5.89 -7.55
CA ILE A 157 0.50 6.98 -6.67
C ILE A 157 0.69 6.38 -5.27
N THR A 158 1.78 6.74 -4.60
CA THR A 158 2.09 6.22 -3.26
C THR A 158 2.14 7.35 -2.25
N ILE A 159 1.48 7.13 -1.10
CA ILE A 159 1.49 7.99 0.08
C ILE A 159 1.89 7.14 1.29
N GLY A 160 2.36 7.78 2.35
CA GLY A 160 2.72 7.14 3.62
C GLY A 160 4.21 7.08 3.88
N GLY A 161 4.60 6.69 5.08
CA GLY A 161 6.01 6.69 5.53
C GLY A 161 6.92 5.84 4.65
N GLY A 162 6.45 4.68 4.21
CA GLY A 162 7.20 3.76 3.35
C GLY A 162 7.51 4.32 1.96
N SER A 163 6.77 5.34 1.49
CA SER A 163 7.03 5.99 0.20
C SER A 163 8.38 6.73 0.16
N LYS A 164 8.93 7.06 1.33
CA LYS A 164 10.20 7.78 1.46
C LYS A 164 11.42 6.91 1.17
N ASN A 165 11.26 5.58 1.08
CA ASN A 165 12.35 4.64 0.82
C ASN A 165 12.54 4.43 -0.69
N PRO A 166 13.64 4.95 -1.30
CA PRO A 166 13.85 4.87 -2.75
C PRO A 166 14.17 3.44 -3.23
N GLN A 167 14.84 2.62 -2.41
CA GLN A 167 15.12 1.23 -2.73
C GLN A 167 13.84 0.41 -2.76
N TRP A 168 12.95 0.61 -1.79
CA TRP A 168 11.66 -0.05 -1.80
C TRP A 168 10.80 0.39 -2.99
N LYS A 169 10.82 1.68 -3.34
CA LYS A 169 10.17 2.15 -4.58
C LYS A 169 10.65 1.38 -5.80
N SER A 170 11.98 1.24 -5.97
CA SER A 170 12.58 0.52 -7.11
C SER A 170 12.23 -0.97 -7.12
N ILE A 171 12.22 -1.63 -5.94
CA ILE A 171 11.78 -3.03 -5.79
C ILE A 171 10.31 -3.17 -6.23
N ARG A 172 9.44 -2.26 -5.80
CA ARG A 172 8.02 -2.25 -6.15
C ARG A 172 7.81 -2.02 -7.65
N GLU A 173 8.52 -1.07 -8.28
CA GLU A 173 8.45 -0.82 -9.73
C GLU A 173 8.84 -2.07 -10.53
N LYS A 174 9.89 -2.76 -10.10
CA LYS A 174 10.32 -4.03 -10.70
C LYS A 174 9.27 -5.12 -10.54
N THR A 175 8.67 -5.23 -9.34
CA THR A 175 7.68 -6.26 -9.00
C THR A 175 6.34 -6.03 -9.70
N LEU A 176 5.83 -4.80 -9.69
CA LEU A 176 4.53 -4.44 -10.26
C LEU A 176 4.59 -4.19 -11.76
N LYS A 177 5.79 -3.92 -12.31
CA LYS A 177 6.05 -3.60 -13.74
C LYS A 177 5.25 -2.40 -14.24
N ILE A 178 5.00 -1.42 -13.40
CA ILE A 178 4.35 -0.15 -13.72
C ILE A 178 5.02 1.00 -12.98
N PRO A 179 4.93 2.25 -13.49
CA PRO A 179 5.48 3.42 -12.84
C PRO A 179 4.84 3.68 -11.47
N ILE A 180 5.68 4.05 -10.49
CA ILE A 180 5.27 4.45 -9.16
C ILE A 180 5.68 5.89 -8.91
N ILE A 181 4.72 6.72 -8.50
CA ILE A 181 4.93 8.14 -8.20
C ILE A 181 4.67 8.36 -6.72
N ASN A 182 5.66 8.85 -6.01
CA ASN A 182 5.47 9.24 -4.62
C ASN A 182 4.80 10.61 -4.56
N SER A 183 3.75 10.73 -3.77
CA SER A 183 3.08 11.99 -3.48
C SER A 183 3.57 12.54 -2.15
N ASN A 184 3.89 13.84 -2.13
CA ASN A 184 4.26 14.55 -0.91
C ASN A 184 3.02 15.12 -0.17
N LYS A 185 1.82 14.92 -0.70
CA LYS A 185 0.58 15.41 -0.09
C LYS A 185 0.21 14.52 1.10
N SER A 186 -0.11 15.17 2.23
CA SER A 186 -0.57 14.47 3.44
C SER A 186 -2.04 14.10 3.36
N THR A 187 -2.48 13.18 4.22
CA THR A 187 -3.91 12.84 4.38
C THR A 187 -4.73 14.05 4.82
N SER A 188 -4.15 14.93 5.65
CA SER A 188 -4.80 16.18 6.07
C SER A 188 -5.12 17.12 4.90
N PHE A 189 -4.32 17.13 3.84
CA PHE A 189 -4.64 17.86 2.61
C PHE A 189 -5.94 17.32 1.97
N GLY A 190 -6.15 16.00 1.97
CA GLY A 190 -7.39 15.40 1.48
C GLY A 190 -8.61 15.79 2.32
N SER A 191 -8.47 15.87 3.65
CA SER A 191 -9.52 16.37 4.53
C SER A 191 -9.84 17.84 4.29
N ALA A 192 -8.82 18.67 4.05
CA ALA A 192 -9.00 20.08 3.67
C ALA A 192 -9.75 20.24 2.34
N LEU A 193 -9.50 19.36 1.36
CA LEU A 193 -10.26 19.35 0.10
C LEU A 193 -11.75 19.08 0.32
N ILE A 194 -12.12 18.19 1.26
CA ILE A 194 -13.52 17.94 1.61
C ILE A 194 -14.15 19.24 2.14
N ALA A 195 -13.46 19.93 3.04
CA ALA A 195 -13.93 21.18 3.62
C ALA A 195 -14.11 22.29 2.57
N LEU A 196 -13.17 22.40 1.63
CA LEU A 196 -13.23 23.40 0.56
C LEU A 196 -14.35 23.15 -0.47
N HIS A 197 -14.73 21.90 -0.70
CA HIS A 197 -15.78 21.55 -1.68
C HIS A 197 -17.15 21.34 -1.02
N ALA A 198 -17.29 21.53 0.28
CA ALA A 198 -18.58 21.55 0.93
C ALA A 198 -19.31 22.85 0.51
N ASN A 199 -20.31 22.70 -0.35
CA ASN A 199 -21.24 23.79 -0.65
C ASN A 199 -22.14 23.99 0.58
N PHE A 200 -22.12 25.19 1.12
CA PHE A 200 -23.00 25.65 2.22
C PHE A 200 -24.24 26.32 1.65
#